data_a832a7eaf007cdd2295ca92319695d56
#
_entry.id   a832a7eaf007cdd2295ca92319695d56
#
_cell.length_a   1.000
_cell.length_b   1.000
_cell.length_c   1.000
_cell.angle_alpha   90.00
_cell.angle_beta   90.00
_cell.angle_gamma   90.00
#
_symmetry.space_group_name_H-M   'P 1'
#
loop_
_entity.id
_entity.type
_entity.pdbx_description
1 polymer ?
#
loop_
_entity_poly.entity_id
_entity_poly.type
_entity_poly.pdbx_seq_one_letter_code
_entity_poly.pdbx_strand_id
1 'polypeptide(L)'
;MIAGDSVIFRVVYRKEKWMKYISTRGSSERIDSSEAIINGIAGDRGLYVPESIPNLPVGLEELKGMSYKEIAKMVLGAFFTDFSKEQIEYCVNSAYDDKFSKDDVVGFTKTKEVHFLELYHGKTAAFKDMALSILPFLLTESIKMQGSDKKICILTATSGDTGKAALEGFADVEGVDIIVFYPNNGVSTVQERQMITQQGDNTHVFAIEGNFDDAQTAVKDIFTDSEFAKEIGALGYKFSSANSINIGRLVPQVAYYVYSYAKLLSSGQIKAGDPINVVVPTGNFGNILAGYYAKNMGLPIAKLICASNENKVLTDFFETGVYHLDREFYLTSSPSMDILVSSNLERLLFNLSGNDGAQIKNLMKSRSEEHTSELQSHELIS
;
A
#
# COMPACT_ATOMS: atom_id res chain seq x y z
N MET A 1 30.22 -23.85 58.52
CA MET A 1 30.37 -22.98 57.35
C MET A 1 29.61 -23.62 56.20
N ILE A 2 28.42 -23.14 55.91
CA ILE A 2 27.61 -23.62 54.79
C ILE A 2 27.68 -22.51 53.74
N ALA A 3 28.31 -22.80 52.60
CA ALA A 3 28.40 -21.90 51.48
C ALA A 3 27.01 -21.85 50.78
N GLY A 4 26.42 -20.67 50.74
CA GLY A 4 25.16 -20.44 50.03
C GLY A 4 25.41 -20.30 48.51
N ASP A 5 24.86 -21.24 47.74
CA ASP A 5 24.80 -21.14 46.28
C ASP A 5 23.78 -20.05 45.90
N SER A 6 24.31 -18.93 45.41
CA SER A 6 23.49 -17.90 44.79
C SER A 6 23.12 -18.32 43.38
N VAL A 7 21.86 -18.69 43.17
CA VAL A 7 21.27 -18.96 41.85
C VAL A 7 21.10 -17.61 41.10
N ILE A 8 21.99 -17.32 40.14
CA ILE A 8 21.86 -16.17 39.28
C ILE A 8 20.87 -16.51 38.17
N PHE A 9 19.64 -16.02 38.29
CA PHE A 9 18.69 -16.04 37.17
C PHE A 9 19.19 -15.09 36.07
N ARG A 10 19.77 -15.63 35.02
CA ARG A 10 19.98 -14.88 33.75
C ARG A 10 18.64 -14.75 33.06
N VAL A 11 17.99 -13.60 33.20
CA VAL A 11 16.87 -13.24 32.33
C VAL A 11 17.43 -13.05 30.93
N VAL A 12 17.27 -14.07 30.09
CA VAL A 12 17.57 -13.98 28.67
C VAL A 12 16.42 -13.18 28.06
N TYR A 13 16.61 -11.88 27.93
CA TYR A 13 15.75 -11.10 27.03
C TYR A 13 15.95 -11.67 25.62
N ARG A 14 14.99 -12.49 25.14
CA ARG A 14 14.84 -12.70 23.70
C ARG A 14 14.49 -11.32 23.15
N LYS A 15 15.45 -10.66 22.47
CA LYS A 15 15.11 -9.56 21.56
C LYS A 15 14.08 -10.14 20.60
N GLU A 16 12.83 -9.71 20.73
CA GLU A 16 11.83 -9.99 19.70
C GLU A 16 12.41 -9.50 18.40
N LYS A 17 12.57 -10.39 17.44
CA LYS A 17 13.16 -10.06 16.15
C LYS A 17 12.07 -9.38 15.34
N TRP A 18 12.06 -8.06 15.33
CA TRP A 18 11.13 -7.29 14.52
C TRP A 18 11.24 -7.70 13.05
N MET A 19 10.10 -7.75 12.38
CA MET A 19 10.04 -7.99 10.95
C MET A 19 10.82 -6.90 10.22
N LYS A 20 11.72 -7.31 9.33
CA LYS A 20 12.46 -6.37 8.49
C LYS A 20 11.82 -6.24 7.13
N TYR A 21 12.08 -5.09 6.52
CA TYR A 21 11.66 -4.75 5.18
C TYR A 21 12.87 -4.67 4.27
N ILE A 22 12.74 -5.23 3.07
CA ILE A 22 13.80 -5.33 2.06
C ILE A 22 13.31 -4.75 0.74
N SER A 23 14.26 -4.37 -0.14
CA SER A 23 13.94 -3.91 -1.49
C SER A 23 13.69 -5.08 -2.44
N THR A 24 12.69 -4.94 -3.31
CA THR A 24 12.43 -5.88 -4.42
C THR A 24 13.56 -5.98 -5.43
N ARG A 25 14.54 -5.06 -5.42
CA ARG A 25 15.66 -5.02 -6.40
C ARG A 25 17.01 -5.42 -5.79
N GLY A 26 17.00 -6.01 -4.60
CA GLY A 26 18.15 -6.69 -4.03
C GLY A 26 19.13 -5.79 -3.32
N SER A 27 18.77 -4.57 -2.91
CA SER A 27 19.53 -3.81 -1.92
C SER A 27 19.75 -4.68 -0.67
N SER A 28 20.97 -4.67 -0.14
CA SER A 28 21.30 -5.41 1.09
C SER A 28 20.71 -4.78 2.35
N GLU A 29 20.03 -3.66 2.22
CA GLU A 29 19.44 -2.89 3.31
C GLU A 29 18.24 -3.63 3.91
N ARG A 30 18.22 -3.72 5.24
CA ARG A 30 17.14 -4.33 6.03
C ARG A 30 16.68 -3.35 7.07
N ILE A 31 15.57 -2.72 6.83
CA ILE A 31 15.04 -1.63 7.64
C ILE A 31 13.80 -2.04 8.41
N ASP A 32 13.42 -1.25 9.40
CA ASP A 32 12.18 -1.42 10.14
C ASP A 32 10.97 -0.90 9.34
N SER A 33 9.75 -1.27 9.73
CA SER A 33 8.55 -0.84 9.01
C SER A 33 8.37 0.68 9.07
N SER A 34 8.67 1.29 10.21
CA SER A 34 8.63 2.75 10.37
C SER A 34 9.54 3.47 9.39
N GLU A 35 10.75 2.97 9.18
CA GLU A 35 11.69 3.54 8.22
C GLU A 35 11.22 3.31 6.78
N ALA A 36 10.67 2.12 6.45
CA ALA A 36 10.11 1.82 5.13
C ALA A 36 8.92 2.72 4.78
N ILE A 37 8.06 3.05 5.76
CA ILE A 37 6.94 3.98 5.61
C ILE A 37 7.44 5.41 5.33
N ILE A 38 8.45 5.87 6.09
CA ILE A 38 9.04 7.21 5.89
C ILE A 38 9.70 7.30 4.51
N ASN A 39 10.50 6.32 4.12
CA ASN A 39 11.23 6.34 2.86
C ASN A 39 10.28 6.20 1.64
N GLY A 40 9.20 5.43 1.77
CA GLY A 40 8.21 5.20 0.72
C GLY A 40 8.69 4.35 -0.46
N ILE A 41 9.95 4.50 -0.87
CA ILE A 41 10.64 3.73 -1.92
C ILE A 41 12.09 3.49 -1.52
N ALA A 42 12.67 2.36 -1.92
CA ALA A 42 14.07 2.05 -1.63
C ALA A 42 15.06 2.85 -2.51
N GLY A 43 16.28 3.06 -2.02
CA GLY A 43 17.30 3.84 -2.71
C GLY A 43 17.74 3.25 -4.06
N ASP A 44 17.54 1.96 -4.29
CA ASP A 44 17.76 1.27 -5.57
C ASP A 44 16.55 1.33 -6.52
N ARG A 45 15.54 2.17 -6.21
CA ARG A 45 14.24 2.29 -6.90
C ARG A 45 13.34 1.05 -6.78
N GLY A 46 13.71 0.08 -5.94
CA GLY A 46 12.87 -1.07 -5.59
C GLY A 46 11.77 -0.69 -4.61
N LEU A 47 10.79 -1.56 -4.47
CA LEU A 47 9.69 -1.38 -3.54
C LEU A 47 9.97 -2.14 -2.24
N TYR A 48 9.64 -1.54 -1.09
CA TYR A 48 9.77 -2.26 0.17
C TYR A 48 8.71 -3.35 0.30
N VAL A 49 9.16 -4.54 0.73
CA VAL A 49 8.33 -5.69 1.08
C VAL A 49 8.78 -6.25 2.43
N PRO A 50 7.90 -6.86 3.24
CA PRO A 50 8.33 -7.58 4.43
C PRO A 50 9.20 -8.79 4.02
N GLU A 51 10.19 -9.17 4.83
CA GLU A 51 11.02 -10.36 4.59
C GLU A 51 10.21 -11.65 4.46
N SER A 52 9.06 -11.69 5.13
CA SER A 52 8.08 -12.77 5.02
C SER A 52 6.68 -12.22 5.28
N ILE A 53 5.67 -12.81 4.63
CA ILE A 53 4.28 -12.50 4.93
C ILE A 53 3.91 -13.24 6.22
N PRO A 54 3.43 -12.53 7.28
CA PRO A 54 3.08 -13.16 8.54
C PRO A 54 1.81 -14.02 8.41
N ASN A 55 1.67 -15.03 9.25
CA ASN A 55 0.39 -15.72 9.40
C ASN A 55 -0.65 -14.84 10.10
N LEU A 56 -1.95 -15.16 9.90
CA LEU A 56 -3.01 -14.57 10.73
C LEU A 56 -2.71 -14.87 12.19
N PRO A 57 -2.74 -13.84 13.07
CA PRO A 57 -2.46 -14.03 14.51
C PRO A 57 -3.52 -14.83 15.26
N VAL A 58 -4.70 -15.04 14.66
CA VAL A 58 -5.85 -15.74 15.25
C VAL A 58 -6.37 -16.81 14.30
N GLY A 59 -7.09 -17.79 14.82
CA GLY A 59 -7.78 -18.80 14.03
C GLY A 59 -8.96 -18.21 13.24
N LEU A 60 -9.35 -18.88 12.16
CA LEU A 60 -10.42 -18.39 11.28
C LEU A 60 -11.78 -18.22 12.00
N GLU A 61 -12.12 -19.11 12.95
CA GLU A 61 -13.35 -18.99 13.74
C GLU A 61 -13.35 -17.76 14.65
N GLU A 62 -12.18 -17.34 15.13
CA GLU A 62 -12.03 -16.19 16.01
C GLU A 62 -12.26 -14.86 15.27
N LEU A 63 -12.20 -14.85 13.94
CA LEU A 63 -12.54 -13.68 13.13
C LEU A 63 -14.02 -13.32 13.20
N LYS A 64 -14.86 -14.29 13.60
CA LYS A 64 -16.32 -14.12 13.64
C LYS A 64 -16.71 -13.05 14.67
N GLY A 65 -17.41 -12.03 14.21
CA GLY A 65 -17.89 -10.93 15.04
C GLY A 65 -16.87 -9.81 15.28
N MET A 66 -15.62 -9.95 14.81
CA MET A 66 -14.65 -8.86 14.90
C MET A 66 -15.09 -7.66 14.06
N SER A 67 -14.96 -6.48 14.61
CA SER A 67 -15.15 -5.20 13.92
C SER A 67 -14.00 -4.93 12.93
N TYR A 68 -14.23 -4.00 11.99
CA TYR A 68 -13.18 -3.58 11.07
C TYR A 68 -11.93 -3.06 11.80
N LYS A 69 -12.12 -2.26 12.85
CA LYS A 69 -10.99 -1.71 13.63
C LYS A 69 -10.18 -2.78 14.36
N GLU A 70 -10.82 -3.79 14.91
CA GLU A 70 -10.13 -4.92 15.56
C GLU A 70 -9.28 -5.70 14.55
N ILE A 71 -9.85 -6.00 13.38
CA ILE A 71 -9.13 -6.66 12.29
C ILE A 71 -7.99 -5.79 11.76
N ALA A 72 -8.21 -4.49 11.59
CA ALA A 72 -7.16 -3.57 11.16
C ALA A 72 -5.99 -3.52 12.16
N LYS A 73 -6.27 -3.43 13.48
CA LYS A 73 -5.25 -3.48 14.53
C LYS A 73 -4.45 -4.80 14.48
N MET A 74 -5.14 -5.92 14.31
CA MET A 74 -4.54 -7.24 14.24
C MET A 74 -3.62 -7.36 13.00
N VAL A 75 -4.09 -6.98 11.83
CA VAL A 75 -3.33 -7.05 10.57
C VAL A 75 -2.12 -6.12 10.63
N LEU A 76 -2.32 -4.85 11.01
CA LEU A 76 -1.22 -3.88 11.08
C LEU A 76 -0.16 -4.31 12.09
N GLY A 77 -0.56 -4.78 13.27
CA GLY A 77 0.38 -5.27 14.28
C GLY A 77 1.18 -6.49 13.83
N ALA A 78 0.63 -7.34 12.93
CA ALA A 78 1.35 -8.47 12.37
C ALA A 78 2.44 -8.05 11.37
N PHE A 79 2.23 -6.95 10.63
CA PHE A 79 3.19 -6.43 9.65
C PHE A 79 4.15 -5.39 10.25
N PHE A 80 3.66 -4.47 11.06
CA PHE A 80 4.42 -3.34 11.60
C PHE A 80 4.86 -3.65 13.04
N THR A 81 5.74 -4.65 13.18
CA THR A 81 6.12 -5.24 14.47
C THR A 81 7.04 -4.36 15.32
N ASP A 82 7.59 -3.29 14.77
CA ASP A 82 8.33 -2.24 15.48
C ASP A 82 7.41 -1.20 16.14
N PHE A 83 6.14 -1.10 15.71
CA PHE A 83 5.14 -0.28 16.38
C PHE A 83 4.63 -0.97 17.66
N SER A 84 4.43 -0.19 18.72
CA SER A 84 3.74 -0.70 19.89
C SER A 84 2.25 -0.92 19.64
N LYS A 85 1.62 -1.73 20.48
CA LYS A 85 0.17 -1.96 20.40
C LYS A 85 -0.62 -0.65 20.51
N GLU A 86 -0.20 0.23 21.39
CA GLU A 86 -0.82 1.54 21.63
C GLU A 86 -0.69 2.46 20.40
N GLN A 87 0.45 2.42 19.70
CA GLN A 87 0.66 3.19 18.47
C GLN A 87 -0.23 2.69 17.34
N ILE A 88 -0.31 1.36 17.14
CA ILE A 88 -1.25 0.77 16.15
C ILE A 88 -2.69 1.12 16.51
N GLU A 89 -3.07 1.03 17.78
CA GLU A 89 -4.42 1.38 18.22
C GLU A 89 -4.75 2.84 18.00
N TYR A 90 -3.82 3.74 18.29
CA TYR A 90 -3.93 5.16 18.00
C TYR A 90 -4.13 5.41 16.51
N CYS A 91 -3.27 4.85 15.64
CA CYS A 91 -3.36 5.02 14.19
C CYS A 91 -4.71 4.55 13.63
N VAL A 92 -5.17 3.36 14.05
CA VAL A 92 -6.44 2.78 13.57
C VAL A 92 -7.65 3.59 14.05
N ASN A 93 -7.67 3.98 15.33
CA ASN A 93 -8.82 4.70 15.89
C ASN A 93 -8.93 6.11 15.32
N SER A 94 -7.80 6.78 15.09
CA SER A 94 -7.76 8.14 14.49
C SER A 94 -8.06 8.17 13.00
N ALA A 95 -7.74 7.08 12.29
CA ALA A 95 -7.98 6.99 10.86
C ALA A 95 -9.41 6.63 10.50
N TYR A 96 -9.98 5.67 11.21
CA TYR A 96 -11.30 5.10 10.93
C TYR A 96 -12.33 5.60 11.95
N ASP A 97 -12.52 6.90 11.96
CA ASP A 97 -13.44 7.64 12.83
C ASP A 97 -14.75 8.00 12.08
N ASP A 98 -15.38 9.09 12.45
CA ASP A 98 -16.59 9.65 11.85
C ASP A 98 -16.41 10.19 10.41
N LYS A 99 -15.18 10.15 9.86
CA LYS A 99 -14.92 10.46 8.44
C LYS A 99 -15.53 9.44 7.50
N PHE A 100 -15.83 8.24 8.00
CA PHE A 100 -16.51 7.19 7.25
C PHE A 100 -18.02 7.20 7.54
N SER A 101 -18.83 7.16 6.49
CA SER A 101 -20.31 7.22 6.60
C SER A 101 -20.96 5.92 7.11
N LYS A 102 -20.18 4.89 7.40
CA LYS A 102 -20.61 3.61 7.95
C LYS A 102 -19.94 3.35 9.30
N ASP A 103 -20.69 2.87 10.26
CA ASP A 103 -20.19 2.52 11.59
C ASP A 103 -19.09 1.45 11.54
N ASP A 104 -19.22 0.50 10.61
CA ASP A 104 -18.24 -0.55 10.33
C ASP A 104 -17.14 -0.11 9.33
N VAL A 105 -16.99 1.20 9.03
CA VAL A 105 -16.03 1.78 8.09
C VAL A 105 -16.31 1.39 6.63
N VAL A 106 -16.67 0.14 6.35
CA VAL A 106 -17.00 -0.40 5.02
C VAL A 106 -18.40 -0.99 5.01
N GLY A 107 -19.08 -0.91 3.84
CA GLY A 107 -20.34 -1.60 3.63
C GLY A 107 -20.12 -3.03 3.11
N PHE A 108 -21.12 -3.89 3.30
CA PHE A 108 -21.10 -5.25 2.78
C PHE A 108 -22.50 -5.62 2.31
N THR A 109 -22.74 -5.57 0.98
CA THR A 109 -24.05 -5.77 0.36
C THR A 109 -24.07 -7.06 -0.44
N LYS A 110 -25.20 -7.80 -0.34
CA LYS A 110 -25.42 -9.02 -1.10
C LYS A 110 -26.44 -8.76 -2.23
N THR A 111 -26.10 -9.21 -3.43
CA THR A 111 -27.01 -9.24 -4.58
C THR A 111 -26.94 -10.62 -5.22
N LYS A 112 -28.03 -11.41 -5.13
CA LYS A 112 -28.07 -12.82 -5.58
C LYS A 112 -26.94 -13.61 -4.92
N GLU A 113 -26.02 -14.14 -5.72
CA GLU A 113 -24.88 -14.97 -5.29
C GLU A 113 -23.59 -14.17 -5.08
N VAL A 114 -23.62 -12.87 -5.30
CA VAL A 114 -22.43 -12.00 -5.22
C VAL A 114 -22.54 -11.08 -4.00
N HIS A 115 -21.41 -10.96 -3.29
CA HIS A 115 -21.26 -9.99 -2.22
C HIS A 115 -20.36 -8.85 -2.68
N PHE A 116 -20.76 -7.62 -2.38
CA PHE A 116 -20.01 -6.42 -2.67
C PHE A 116 -19.42 -5.85 -1.39
N LEU A 117 -18.11 -5.74 -1.32
CA LEU A 117 -17.43 -4.96 -0.30
C LEU A 117 -17.36 -3.51 -0.77
N GLU A 118 -18.06 -2.63 -0.06
CA GLU A 118 -18.18 -1.22 -0.40
C GLU A 118 -17.07 -0.43 0.28
N LEU A 119 -16.07 0.03 -0.48
CA LEU A 119 -14.90 0.76 0.03
C LEU A 119 -14.98 2.28 -0.20
N TYR A 120 -16.15 2.79 -0.60
CA TYR A 120 -16.38 4.19 -0.99
C TYR A 120 -17.06 5.04 0.09
N HIS A 121 -17.03 4.61 1.34
CA HIS A 121 -17.70 5.31 2.44
C HIS A 121 -16.83 6.37 3.11
N GLY A 122 -15.58 6.56 2.68
CA GLY A 122 -14.70 7.65 3.12
C GLY A 122 -15.02 8.99 2.45
N LYS A 123 -14.37 10.06 2.90
CA LYS A 123 -14.67 11.45 2.49
C LYS A 123 -14.54 11.74 1.00
N THR A 124 -13.67 11.01 0.28
CA THR A 124 -13.47 11.23 -1.15
C THR A 124 -14.26 10.26 -2.03
N ALA A 125 -15.03 9.37 -1.41
CA ALA A 125 -15.81 8.32 -2.05
C ALA A 125 -14.98 7.39 -2.96
N ALA A 126 -13.69 7.23 -2.64
CA ALA A 126 -12.75 6.34 -3.33
C ALA A 126 -12.21 5.28 -2.38
N PHE A 127 -11.99 4.04 -2.88
CA PHE A 127 -11.39 2.97 -2.05
C PHE A 127 -10.02 3.37 -1.47
N LYS A 128 -9.37 4.35 -2.06
CA LYS A 128 -8.06 4.87 -1.63
C LYS A 128 -8.11 5.50 -0.24
N ASP A 129 -9.28 5.97 0.19
CA ASP A 129 -9.50 6.50 1.55
C ASP A 129 -9.15 5.46 2.62
N MET A 130 -9.36 4.16 2.35
CA MET A 130 -9.06 3.08 3.28
C MET A 130 -7.59 3.08 3.74
N ALA A 131 -6.67 3.44 2.85
CA ALA A 131 -5.24 3.48 3.16
C ALA A 131 -4.72 4.91 3.36
N LEU A 132 -5.30 5.91 2.70
CA LEU A 132 -4.84 7.30 2.81
C LEU A 132 -5.35 7.99 4.07
N SER A 133 -6.42 7.51 4.70
CA SER A 133 -6.83 8.01 6.02
C SER A 133 -5.89 7.56 7.15
N ILE A 134 -5.23 6.39 7.03
CA ILE A 134 -4.35 5.89 8.08
C ILE A 134 -2.88 6.22 7.85
N LEU A 135 -2.45 6.39 6.61
CA LEU A 135 -1.04 6.67 6.28
C LEU A 135 -0.46 7.88 7.02
N PRO A 136 -1.17 9.02 7.19
CA PRO A 136 -0.67 10.17 7.95
C PRO A 136 -0.30 9.80 9.39
N PHE A 137 -1.12 9.03 10.07
CA PHE A 137 -0.88 8.59 11.45
C PHE A 137 0.29 7.60 11.54
N LEU A 138 0.37 6.65 10.61
CA LEU A 138 1.51 5.73 10.52
C LEU A 138 2.80 6.51 10.26
N LEU A 139 2.77 7.52 9.38
CA LEU A 139 3.92 8.33 9.05
C LEU A 139 4.38 9.18 10.24
N THR A 140 3.46 9.88 10.92
CA THR A 140 3.80 10.72 12.08
C THR A 140 4.34 9.89 13.25
N GLU A 141 3.75 8.72 13.54
CA GLU A 141 4.31 7.80 14.54
C GLU A 141 5.69 7.27 14.11
N SER A 142 5.89 6.95 12.83
CA SER A 142 7.19 6.54 12.31
C SER A 142 8.27 7.61 12.50
N ILE A 143 7.95 8.89 12.24
CA ILE A 143 8.86 10.02 12.45
C ILE A 143 9.28 10.12 13.92
N LYS A 144 8.32 10.03 14.84
CA LYS A 144 8.59 10.04 16.29
C LYS A 144 9.50 8.88 16.71
N MET A 145 9.24 7.67 16.20
CA MET A 145 10.06 6.48 16.49
C MET A 145 11.49 6.60 16.00
N GLN A 146 11.70 7.24 14.86
CA GLN A 146 13.04 7.46 14.28
C GLN A 146 13.76 8.67 14.89
N GLY A 147 13.11 9.43 15.79
CA GLY A 147 13.70 10.60 16.43
C GLY A 147 14.14 11.68 15.44
N SER A 148 13.44 11.79 14.31
CA SER A 148 13.77 12.75 13.25
C SER A 148 13.14 14.11 13.55
N ASP A 149 13.94 15.18 13.55
CA ASP A 149 13.47 16.57 13.65
C ASP A 149 13.05 17.14 12.28
N LYS A 150 13.17 16.35 11.21
CA LYS A 150 12.83 16.80 9.85
C LYS A 150 11.34 16.68 9.59
N LYS A 151 10.78 17.72 8.96
CA LYS A 151 9.45 17.64 8.35
C LYS A 151 9.45 16.70 7.14
N ILE A 152 8.33 16.10 6.87
CA ILE A 152 8.15 15.27 5.67
C ILE A 152 7.49 16.09 4.57
N CYS A 153 8.08 16.09 3.38
CA CYS A 153 7.46 16.59 2.17
C CYS A 153 6.96 15.40 1.33
N ILE A 154 5.64 15.24 1.27
CA ILE A 154 5.01 14.21 0.45
C ILE A 154 4.93 14.69 -0.99
N LEU A 155 5.52 13.95 -1.92
CA LEU A 155 5.33 14.19 -3.35
C LEU A 155 4.41 13.11 -3.92
N THR A 156 3.37 13.53 -4.61
CA THR A 156 2.38 12.62 -5.20
C THR A 156 2.06 13.02 -6.64
N ALA A 157 2.32 12.13 -7.60
CA ALA A 157 1.74 12.22 -8.93
C ALA A 157 0.36 11.54 -8.94
N THR A 158 -0.61 12.13 -9.62
CA THR A 158 -1.97 11.60 -9.64
C THR A 158 -2.64 11.73 -11.01
N SER A 159 -3.50 10.75 -11.32
CA SER A 159 -4.51 10.83 -12.39
C SER A 159 -5.90 11.22 -11.86
N GLY A 160 -5.99 11.70 -10.59
CA GLY A 160 -7.23 12.19 -9.97
C GLY A 160 -7.45 11.70 -8.54
N ASP A 161 -8.03 10.53 -8.32
CA ASP A 161 -8.47 10.00 -7.02
C ASP A 161 -7.37 9.95 -5.95
N THR A 162 -6.16 9.54 -6.33
CA THR A 162 -5.05 9.44 -5.36
C THR A 162 -4.67 10.80 -4.81
N GLY A 163 -4.60 11.82 -5.70
CA GLY A 163 -4.27 13.19 -5.30
C GLY A 163 -5.29 13.73 -4.31
N LYS A 164 -6.58 13.62 -4.63
CA LYS A 164 -7.64 14.10 -3.74
C LYS A 164 -7.64 13.37 -2.40
N ALA A 165 -7.56 12.04 -2.40
CA ALA A 165 -7.55 11.26 -1.17
C ALA A 165 -6.30 11.51 -0.32
N ALA A 166 -5.14 11.77 -0.96
CA ALA A 166 -3.92 12.13 -0.24
C ALA A 166 -4.02 13.54 0.37
N LEU A 167 -4.48 14.53 -0.40
CA LEU A 167 -4.71 15.88 0.12
C LEU A 167 -5.65 15.87 1.32
N GLU A 168 -6.77 15.15 1.24
CA GLU A 168 -7.74 15.03 2.35
C GLU A 168 -7.14 14.35 3.57
N GLY A 169 -6.35 13.28 3.35
CA GLY A 169 -5.73 12.53 4.45
C GLY A 169 -4.62 13.31 5.17
N PHE A 170 -3.85 14.12 4.45
CA PHE A 170 -2.71 14.86 4.96
C PHE A 170 -3.00 16.33 5.29
N ALA A 171 -4.22 16.83 5.02
CA ALA A 171 -4.59 18.20 5.36
C ALA A 171 -4.37 18.49 6.85
N ASP A 172 -3.62 19.54 7.14
CA ASP A 172 -3.30 20.03 8.48
C ASP A 172 -2.59 19.02 9.40
N VAL A 173 -1.94 18.00 8.83
CA VAL A 173 -1.12 17.05 9.60
C VAL A 173 0.20 17.72 9.98
N GLU A 174 0.45 17.84 11.29
CA GLU A 174 1.64 18.49 11.83
C GLU A 174 2.93 17.80 11.37
N GLY A 175 3.91 18.59 10.93
CA GLY A 175 5.21 18.10 10.48
C GLY A 175 5.23 17.49 9.08
N VAL A 176 4.13 17.61 8.33
CA VAL A 176 4.00 17.11 6.96
C VAL A 176 3.51 18.21 6.03
N ASP A 177 4.18 18.38 4.90
CA ASP A 177 3.70 19.14 3.76
C ASP A 177 3.40 18.17 2.60
N ILE A 178 2.33 18.41 1.84
CA ILE A 178 1.97 17.57 0.69
C ILE A 178 1.90 18.40 -0.59
N ILE A 179 2.59 17.90 -1.62
CA ILE A 179 2.60 18.46 -2.97
C ILE A 179 2.02 17.42 -3.92
N VAL A 180 0.96 17.80 -4.62
CA VAL A 180 0.29 16.95 -5.62
C VAL A 180 0.50 17.54 -7.01
N PHE A 181 1.01 16.70 -7.92
CA PHE A 181 1.17 17.01 -9.33
C PHE A 181 0.13 16.24 -10.15
N TYR A 182 -0.58 16.94 -11.04
CA TYR A 182 -1.53 16.32 -11.96
C TYR A 182 -1.35 16.86 -13.38
N PRO A 183 -1.63 16.05 -14.43
CA PRO A 183 -1.54 16.51 -15.82
C PRO A 183 -2.62 17.55 -16.10
N ASN A 184 -2.23 18.68 -16.67
CA ASN A 184 -3.17 19.69 -17.16
C ASN A 184 -4.08 19.05 -18.22
N ASN A 185 -5.40 19.16 -18.06
CA ASN A 185 -6.40 18.47 -18.87
C ASN A 185 -6.34 16.92 -18.87
N GLY A 186 -5.56 16.31 -17.98
CA GLY A 186 -5.43 14.84 -17.86
C GLY A 186 -6.22 14.23 -16.72
N VAL A 187 -7.06 15.00 -16.02
CA VAL A 187 -7.97 14.55 -14.97
C VAL A 187 -9.39 15.04 -15.25
N SER A 188 -10.41 14.40 -14.67
CA SER A 188 -11.78 14.89 -14.83
C SER A 188 -11.95 16.25 -14.15
N THR A 189 -12.85 17.09 -14.68
CA THR A 189 -13.16 18.41 -14.10
C THR A 189 -13.56 18.31 -12.62
N VAL A 190 -14.26 17.25 -12.23
CA VAL A 190 -14.67 17.03 -10.83
C VAL A 190 -13.43 16.77 -9.96
N GLN A 191 -12.54 15.89 -10.39
CA GLN A 191 -11.31 15.56 -9.65
C GLN A 191 -10.37 16.77 -9.54
N GLU A 192 -10.21 17.53 -10.63
CA GLU A 192 -9.45 18.77 -10.61
C GLU A 192 -10.01 19.73 -9.57
N ARG A 193 -11.34 20.00 -9.63
CA ARG A 193 -12.01 20.87 -8.65
C ARG A 193 -11.84 20.40 -7.23
N GLN A 194 -11.98 19.10 -6.98
CA GLN A 194 -11.75 18.53 -5.66
C GLN A 194 -10.33 18.77 -5.13
N MET A 195 -9.30 18.74 -6.01
CA MET A 195 -7.91 18.98 -5.62
C MET A 195 -7.63 20.47 -5.39
N ILE A 196 -7.96 21.35 -6.34
CA ILE A 196 -7.64 22.79 -6.26
C ILE A 196 -8.44 23.53 -5.18
N THR A 197 -9.56 22.98 -4.72
CA THR A 197 -10.36 23.55 -3.62
C THR A 197 -10.09 22.90 -2.26
N GLN A 198 -9.12 21.97 -2.18
CA GLN A 198 -8.75 21.35 -0.92
C GLN A 198 -8.27 22.42 0.06
N GLN A 199 -8.79 22.37 1.29
CA GLN A 199 -8.35 23.20 2.40
C GLN A 199 -7.21 22.52 3.15
N GLY A 200 -6.35 23.34 3.76
CA GLY A 200 -5.21 22.90 4.55
C GLY A 200 -3.98 23.76 4.26
N ASP A 201 -3.34 24.29 5.29
CA ASP A 201 -2.18 25.20 5.15
C ASP A 201 -0.94 24.49 4.60
N ASN A 202 -0.88 23.17 4.70
CA ASN A 202 0.21 22.31 4.28
C ASN A 202 -0.06 21.59 2.94
N THR A 203 -1.13 21.96 2.20
CA THR A 203 -1.53 21.29 0.96
C THR A 203 -1.21 22.15 -0.26
N HIS A 204 -0.49 21.58 -1.24
CA HIS A 204 -0.07 22.26 -2.45
C HIS A 204 -0.42 21.44 -3.69
N VAL A 205 -1.01 22.08 -4.70
CA VAL A 205 -1.49 21.40 -5.91
C VAL A 205 -0.97 22.12 -7.15
N PHE A 206 -0.32 21.37 -8.04
CA PHE A 206 0.26 21.90 -9.26
C PHE A 206 -0.18 21.09 -10.48
N ALA A 207 -0.70 21.79 -11.49
CA ALA A 207 -0.87 21.23 -12.83
C ALA A 207 0.48 21.22 -13.56
N ILE A 208 0.76 20.15 -14.30
CA ILE A 208 1.96 20.06 -15.17
C ILE A 208 1.55 19.94 -16.63
N GLU A 209 2.39 20.43 -17.52
CA GLU A 209 2.31 20.12 -18.93
C GLU A 209 2.92 18.75 -19.19
N GLY A 210 2.12 17.79 -19.67
CA GLY A 210 2.50 16.41 -19.87
C GLY A 210 1.37 15.45 -19.46
N ASN A 211 1.70 14.17 -19.36
CA ASN A 211 0.77 13.13 -18.94
C ASN A 211 1.07 12.60 -17.52
N PHE A 212 0.29 11.62 -17.06
CA PHE A 212 0.47 11.04 -15.73
C PHE A 212 1.82 10.32 -15.57
N ASP A 213 2.31 9.66 -16.61
CA ASP A 213 3.59 8.95 -16.58
C ASP A 213 4.77 9.91 -16.50
N ASP A 214 4.67 11.10 -17.14
CA ASP A 214 5.65 12.18 -17.02
C ASP A 214 5.72 12.69 -15.56
N ALA A 215 4.56 12.96 -14.95
CA ALA A 215 4.48 13.36 -13.54
C ALA A 215 5.07 12.30 -12.60
N GLN A 216 4.74 11.04 -12.84
CA GLN A 216 5.22 9.92 -12.01
C GLN A 216 6.73 9.71 -12.16
N THR A 217 7.25 9.88 -13.36
CA THR A 217 8.70 9.77 -13.66
C THR A 217 9.45 10.89 -12.95
N ALA A 218 8.99 12.15 -13.11
CA ALA A 218 9.60 13.30 -12.45
C ALA A 218 9.63 13.15 -10.91
N VAL A 219 8.54 12.69 -10.30
CA VAL A 219 8.50 12.41 -8.86
C VAL A 219 9.53 11.33 -8.46
N LYS A 220 9.68 10.26 -9.25
CA LYS A 220 10.68 9.22 -8.97
C LYS A 220 12.11 9.74 -9.12
N ASP A 221 12.37 10.60 -10.09
CA ASP A 221 13.67 11.20 -10.30
C ASP A 221 14.05 12.12 -9.14
N ILE A 222 13.11 12.94 -8.64
CA ILE A 222 13.30 13.75 -7.44
C ILE A 222 13.67 12.86 -6.22
N PHE A 223 12.98 11.73 -6.02
CA PHE A 223 13.29 10.81 -4.91
C PHE A 223 14.69 10.20 -4.99
N THR A 224 15.24 10.07 -6.18
CA THR A 224 16.54 9.42 -6.39
C THR A 224 17.68 10.41 -6.62
N ASP A 225 17.38 11.71 -6.67
CA ASP A 225 18.39 12.77 -6.76
C ASP A 225 19.01 13.02 -5.37
N SER A 226 20.22 12.51 -5.20
CA SER A 226 20.95 12.61 -3.92
C SER A 226 21.44 14.04 -3.60
N GLU A 227 21.65 14.88 -4.61
CA GLU A 227 22.08 16.27 -4.40
C GLU A 227 20.89 17.11 -3.96
N PHE A 228 19.77 16.99 -4.66
CA PHE A 228 18.54 17.66 -4.29
C PHE A 228 18.01 17.19 -2.91
N ALA A 229 18.12 15.89 -2.60
CA ALA A 229 17.78 15.38 -1.27
C ALA A 229 18.62 16.00 -0.14
N LYS A 230 19.92 16.33 -0.40
CA LYS A 230 20.79 17.03 0.55
C LYS A 230 20.37 18.49 0.73
N GLU A 231 20.05 19.20 -0.36
CA GLU A 231 19.59 20.57 -0.33
C GLU A 231 18.29 20.70 0.48
N ILE A 232 17.30 19.87 0.20
CA ILE A 232 16.03 19.79 0.94
C ILE A 232 16.27 19.38 2.40
N GLY A 233 17.22 18.47 2.62
CA GLY A 233 17.65 18.04 3.96
C GLY A 233 18.28 19.16 4.79
N ALA A 234 18.98 20.09 4.17
CA ALA A 234 19.53 21.28 4.82
C ALA A 234 18.44 22.28 5.21
N LEU A 235 17.31 22.29 4.50
CA LEU A 235 16.12 23.07 4.83
C LEU A 235 15.23 22.42 5.91
N GLY A 236 15.64 21.26 6.44
CA GLY A 236 14.90 20.54 7.48
C GLY A 236 13.79 19.64 6.95
N TYR A 237 13.83 19.25 5.67
CA TYR A 237 12.83 18.36 5.08
C TYR A 237 13.41 17.01 4.65
N LYS A 238 12.54 16.02 4.55
CA LYS A 238 12.80 14.71 3.92
C LYS A 238 11.62 14.36 3.03
N PHE A 239 11.90 13.86 1.83
CA PHE A 239 10.85 13.40 0.92
C PHE A 239 10.24 12.07 1.36
N SER A 240 8.94 11.91 1.09
CA SER A 240 8.20 10.65 1.17
C SER A 240 7.10 10.62 0.10
N SER A 241 6.47 9.47 -0.07
CA SER A 241 5.43 9.28 -1.09
C SER A 241 4.13 8.79 -0.48
N ALA A 242 3.01 9.38 -0.93
CA ALA A 242 1.67 8.86 -0.68
C ALA A 242 1.13 8.01 -1.83
N ASN A 243 1.91 7.71 -2.87
CA ASN A 243 1.51 6.80 -3.94
C ASN A 243 1.41 5.34 -3.44
N SER A 244 0.79 4.46 -4.24
CA SER A 244 0.57 3.05 -3.89
C SER A 244 1.86 2.22 -3.72
N ILE A 245 3.01 2.79 -4.11
CA ILE A 245 4.34 2.19 -3.88
C ILE A 245 4.75 2.19 -2.41
N ASN A 246 4.23 3.10 -1.57
CA ASN A 246 4.51 3.11 -0.15
C ASN A 246 3.88 1.89 0.54
N ILE A 247 4.67 1.15 1.33
CA ILE A 247 4.20 -0.04 2.05
C ILE A 247 3.11 0.31 3.08
N GLY A 248 3.14 1.50 3.65
CA GLY A 248 2.11 2.03 4.54
C GLY A 248 0.74 2.24 3.86
N ARG A 249 0.69 2.17 2.52
CA ARG A 249 -0.54 2.13 1.74
C ARG A 249 -0.98 0.72 1.36
N LEU A 250 -0.04 -0.21 1.24
CA LEU A 250 -0.35 -1.59 0.87
C LEU A 250 -0.95 -2.37 2.05
N VAL A 251 -0.24 -2.37 3.18
CA VAL A 251 -0.60 -3.20 4.34
C VAL A 251 -2.00 -2.91 4.90
N PRO A 252 -2.47 -1.66 5.07
CA PRO A 252 -3.83 -1.40 5.53
C PRO A 252 -4.92 -2.02 4.67
N GLN A 253 -4.65 -2.24 3.39
CA GLN A 253 -5.62 -2.85 2.47
C GLN A 253 -5.81 -4.34 2.73
N VAL A 254 -4.89 -5.03 3.39
CA VAL A 254 -5.06 -6.43 3.79
C VAL A 254 -6.25 -6.59 4.75
N ALA A 255 -6.49 -5.61 5.60
CA ALA A 255 -7.53 -5.65 6.63
C ALA A 255 -8.93 -5.88 6.05
N TYR A 256 -9.30 -5.22 4.93
CA TYR A 256 -10.64 -5.38 4.37
C TYR A 256 -10.88 -6.73 3.68
N TYR A 257 -9.83 -7.46 3.27
CA TYR A 257 -9.97 -8.84 2.81
C TYR A 257 -10.28 -9.78 3.98
N VAL A 258 -9.54 -9.64 5.08
CA VAL A 258 -9.79 -10.41 6.31
C VAL A 258 -11.18 -10.10 6.86
N TYR A 259 -11.57 -8.81 6.88
CA TYR A 259 -12.89 -8.38 7.30
C TYR A 259 -14.02 -8.95 6.43
N SER A 260 -13.83 -9.02 5.10
CA SER A 260 -14.83 -9.62 4.20
C SER A 260 -15.08 -11.09 4.54
N TYR A 261 -14.02 -11.83 4.83
CA TYR A 261 -14.12 -13.22 5.26
C TYR A 261 -14.84 -13.33 6.62
N ALA A 262 -14.48 -12.49 7.57
CA ALA A 262 -15.12 -12.41 8.88
C ALA A 262 -16.63 -12.11 8.79
N LYS A 263 -17.05 -11.21 7.88
CA LYS A 263 -18.48 -10.92 7.63
C LYS A 263 -19.23 -12.08 7.02
N LEU A 264 -18.63 -12.82 6.09
CA LEU A 264 -19.23 -14.04 5.51
C LEU A 264 -19.41 -15.13 6.58
N LEU A 265 -18.41 -15.31 7.46
CA LEU A 265 -18.51 -16.21 8.62
C LEU A 265 -19.64 -15.77 9.57
N SER A 266 -19.67 -14.49 9.95
CA SER A 266 -20.62 -13.96 10.92
C SER A 266 -22.07 -14.03 10.42
N SER A 267 -22.27 -13.89 9.11
CA SER A 267 -23.58 -14.01 8.46
C SER A 267 -24.00 -15.45 8.15
N GLY A 268 -23.14 -16.45 8.47
CA GLY A 268 -23.40 -17.86 8.18
C GLY A 268 -23.40 -18.23 6.69
N GLN A 269 -22.86 -17.39 5.82
CA GLN A 269 -22.75 -17.65 4.37
C GLN A 269 -21.68 -18.68 4.05
N ILE A 270 -20.65 -18.77 4.90
CA ILE A 270 -19.57 -19.76 4.81
C ILE A 270 -19.25 -20.32 6.19
N LYS A 271 -18.56 -21.45 6.25
CA LYS A 271 -17.89 -21.99 7.42
C LYS A 271 -16.40 -21.65 7.41
N ALA A 272 -15.74 -21.69 8.57
CA ALA A 272 -14.30 -21.49 8.62
C ALA A 272 -13.57 -22.57 7.79
N GLY A 273 -12.70 -22.10 6.92
CA GLY A 273 -11.98 -22.94 5.95
C GLY A 273 -12.65 -23.05 4.57
N ASP A 274 -13.92 -22.64 4.43
CA ASP A 274 -14.54 -22.59 3.11
C ASP A 274 -13.83 -21.55 2.22
N PRO A 275 -13.45 -21.91 0.97
CA PRO A 275 -12.74 -21.00 0.11
C PRO A 275 -13.67 -19.97 -0.54
N ILE A 276 -13.16 -18.74 -0.69
CA ILE A 276 -13.86 -17.67 -1.41
C ILE A 276 -13.08 -17.25 -2.67
N ASN A 277 -13.81 -16.76 -3.68
CA ASN A 277 -13.20 -16.07 -4.82
C ASN A 277 -13.39 -14.56 -4.65
N VAL A 278 -12.37 -13.78 -4.99
CA VAL A 278 -12.44 -12.32 -4.90
C VAL A 278 -12.13 -11.70 -6.25
N VAL A 279 -13.06 -10.87 -6.74
CA VAL A 279 -12.88 -10.08 -7.97
C VAL A 279 -12.46 -8.68 -7.59
N VAL A 280 -11.37 -8.20 -8.16
CA VAL A 280 -10.77 -6.91 -7.84
C VAL A 280 -10.56 -6.09 -9.10
N PRO A 281 -11.30 -4.97 -9.29
CA PRO A 281 -10.95 -3.99 -10.32
C PRO A 281 -9.53 -3.49 -10.07
N THR A 282 -8.65 -3.64 -11.06
CA THR A 282 -7.22 -3.51 -10.84
C THR A 282 -6.56 -2.53 -11.80
N GLY A 283 -5.83 -1.55 -11.24
CA GLY A 283 -4.92 -0.65 -11.94
C GLY A 283 -3.47 -0.86 -11.46
N ASN A 284 -3.02 -0.10 -10.46
CA ASN A 284 -1.65 -0.15 -9.89
C ASN A 284 -1.31 -1.44 -9.10
N PHE A 285 -2.15 -2.44 -9.16
CA PHE A 285 -2.00 -3.75 -8.52
C PHE A 285 -1.96 -3.76 -6.98
N GLY A 286 -1.99 -2.62 -6.31
CA GLY A 286 -1.91 -2.54 -4.84
C GLY A 286 -3.05 -3.25 -4.13
N ASN A 287 -4.28 -3.03 -4.57
CA ASN A 287 -5.48 -3.63 -3.98
C ASN A 287 -5.45 -5.17 -4.08
N ILE A 288 -5.28 -5.74 -5.27
CA ILE A 288 -5.28 -7.20 -5.44
C ILE A 288 -4.06 -7.85 -4.78
N LEU A 289 -2.91 -7.16 -4.72
CA LEU A 289 -1.72 -7.62 -3.99
C LEU A 289 -1.98 -7.71 -2.48
N ALA A 290 -2.77 -6.81 -1.91
CA ALA A 290 -3.20 -6.94 -0.52
C ALA A 290 -4.06 -8.20 -0.31
N GLY A 291 -4.90 -8.57 -1.28
CA GLY A 291 -5.60 -9.86 -1.30
C GLY A 291 -4.65 -11.05 -1.38
N TYR A 292 -3.59 -10.95 -2.18
CA TYR A 292 -2.54 -11.97 -2.23
C TYR A 292 -1.82 -12.09 -0.87
N TYR A 293 -1.55 -10.99 -0.19
CA TYR A 293 -0.98 -11.02 1.17
C TYR A 293 -1.95 -11.68 2.15
N ALA A 294 -3.23 -11.32 2.13
CA ALA A 294 -4.25 -11.97 2.96
C ALA A 294 -4.32 -13.50 2.73
N LYS A 295 -4.26 -13.94 1.47
CA LYS A 295 -4.19 -15.36 1.11
C LYS A 295 -2.96 -16.04 1.72
N ASN A 296 -1.79 -15.42 1.61
CA ASN A 296 -0.55 -15.98 2.17
C ASN A 296 -0.49 -15.89 3.72
N MET A 297 -1.29 -15.02 4.34
CA MET A 297 -1.51 -15.05 5.80
C MET A 297 -2.35 -16.25 6.25
N GLY A 298 -2.93 -17.02 5.34
CA GLY A 298 -3.76 -18.19 5.64
C GLY A 298 -5.26 -17.95 5.46
N LEU A 299 -5.68 -16.81 4.89
CA LEU A 299 -7.09 -16.60 4.54
C LEU A 299 -7.49 -17.52 3.37
N PRO A 300 -8.60 -18.28 3.46
CA PRO A 300 -9.00 -19.22 2.41
C PRO A 300 -9.52 -18.51 1.15
N ILE A 301 -8.62 -17.91 0.38
CA ILE A 301 -8.93 -17.32 -0.91
C ILE A 301 -8.52 -18.33 -2.00
N ALA A 302 -9.49 -18.88 -2.71
CA ALA A 302 -9.23 -19.81 -3.81
C ALA A 302 -8.64 -19.06 -5.00
N LYS A 303 -9.34 -18.03 -5.48
CA LYS A 303 -8.93 -17.24 -6.64
C LYS A 303 -8.99 -15.74 -6.34
N LEU A 304 -7.96 -15.03 -6.80
CA LEU A 304 -7.96 -13.58 -6.97
C LEU A 304 -8.16 -13.30 -8.46
N ILE A 305 -9.24 -12.63 -8.81
CA ILE A 305 -9.61 -12.37 -10.21
C ILE A 305 -9.30 -10.90 -10.49
N CYS A 306 -8.27 -10.68 -11.31
CA CYS A 306 -7.85 -9.36 -11.75
C CYS A 306 -8.78 -8.85 -12.85
N ALA A 307 -9.70 -7.94 -12.51
CA ALA A 307 -10.60 -7.34 -13.48
C ALA A 307 -9.98 -6.07 -14.06
N SER A 308 -9.94 -5.98 -15.38
CA SER A 308 -9.44 -4.82 -16.15
C SER A 308 -10.57 -4.13 -16.91
N ASN A 309 -10.38 -2.84 -17.21
CA ASN A 309 -11.15 -2.14 -18.25
C ASN A 309 -10.45 -2.28 -19.62
N GLU A 310 -10.69 -1.37 -20.55
CA GLU A 310 -10.04 -1.38 -21.88
C GLU A 310 -8.51 -1.29 -21.78
N ASN A 311 -7.96 -0.67 -20.74
CA ASN A 311 -6.53 -0.68 -20.43
C ASN A 311 -6.11 -2.02 -19.80
N LYS A 312 -6.19 -3.11 -20.58
CA LYS A 312 -6.07 -4.50 -20.12
C LYS A 312 -4.64 -5.05 -20.07
N VAL A 313 -3.66 -4.22 -19.78
CA VAL A 313 -2.25 -4.64 -19.75
C VAL A 313 -1.98 -5.83 -18.84
N LEU A 314 -2.66 -5.88 -17.69
CA LEU A 314 -2.51 -6.99 -16.74
C LEU A 314 -3.16 -8.28 -17.24
N THR A 315 -4.33 -8.21 -17.88
CA THR A 315 -4.99 -9.37 -18.47
C THR A 315 -4.07 -10.00 -19.52
N ASP A 316 -3.59 -9.20 -20.48
CA ASP A 316 -2.70 -9.70 -21.53
C ASP A 316 -1.38 -10.23 -20.94
N PHE A 317 -0.84 -9.61 -19.90
CA PHE A 317 0.35 -10.10 -19.21
C PHE A 317 0.12 -11.47 -18.56
N PHE A 318 -0.99 -11.66 -17.85
CA PHE A 318 -1.28 -12.96 -17.22
C PHE A 318 -1.62 -14.06 -18.23
N GLU A 319 -2.12 -13.71 -19.42
CA GLU A 319 -2.40 -14.66 -20.49
C GLU A 319 -1.15 -15.03 -21.30
N THR A 320 -0.24 -14.09 -21.54
CA THR A 320 0.88 -14.25 -22.47
C THR A 320 2.25 -14.35 -21.80
N GLY A 321 2.37 -13.89 -20.55
CA GLY A 321 3.66 -13.70 -19.86
C GLY A 321 4.44 -12.48 -20.32
N VAL A 322 3.91 -11.69 -21.26
CA VAL A 322 4.59 -10.51 -21.85
C VAL A 322 3.92 -9.24 -21.40
N TYR A 323 4.72 -8.31 -20.85
CA TYR A 323 4.25 -7.01 -20.41
C TYR A 323 4.57 -5.94 -21.45
N HIS A 324 3.60 -5.62 -22.31
CA HIS A 324 3.74 -4.62 -23.36
C HIS A 324 3.48 -3.20 -22.84
N LEU A 325 4.43 -2.28 -23.04
CA LEU A 325 4.29 -0.86 -22.70
C LEU A 325 3.81 -0.01 -23.89
N ASP A 326 4.14 -0.41 -25.11
CA ASP A 326 3.71 0.28 -26.32
C ASP A 326 2.25 -0.08 -26.63
N ARG A 327 1.34 0.71 -26.03
CA ARG A 327 -0.10 0.52 -26.11
C ARG A 327 -0.83 1.83 -26.22
N GLU A 328 -1.97 1.79 -26.87
CA GLU A 328 -2.93 2.89 -26.83
C GLU A 328 -3.49 3.03 -25.41
N PHE A 329 -3.59 4.28 -24.92
CA PHE A 329 -4.21 4.61 -23.65
C PHE A 329 -5.67 5.01 -23.86
N TYR A 330 -6.58 4.33 -23.18
CA TYR A 330 -8.03 4.57 -23.25
C TYR A 330 -8.52 5.32 -22.01
N LEU A 331 -9.22 6.45 -22.24
CA LEU A 331 -9.96 7.12 -21.17
C LEU A 331 -11.30 6.43 -20.98
N THR A 332 -11.50 5.80 -19.84
CA THR A 332 -12.71 5.02 -19.54
C THR A 332 -13.58 5.70 -18.47
N SER A 333 -14.77 5.12 -18.23
CA SER A 333 -15.64 5.52 -17.12
C SER A 333 -15.10 5.12 -15.72
N SER A 334 -13.98 4.40 -15.66
CA SER A 334 -13.30 3.99 -14.43
C SER A 334 -11.85 4.50 -14.39
N PRO A 335 -11.63 5.83 -14.35
CA PRO A 335 -10.32 6.45 -14.54
C PRO A 335 -9.28 6.04 -13.50
N SER A 336 -9.68 5.60 -12.32
CA SER A 336 -8.77 5.06 -11.30
C SER A 336 -8.03 3.79 -11.74
N MET A 337 -8.57 3.11 -12.77
CA MET A 337 -8.01 1.87 -13.35
C MET A 337 -7.38 2.10 -14.71
N ASP A 338 -7.38 3.34 -15.24
CA ASP A 338 -6.74 3.72 -16.50
C ASP A 338 -5.23 3.81 -16.31
N ILE A 339 -4.56 2.67 -16.36
CA ILE A 339 -3.14 2.52 -16.06
C ILE A 339 -2.48 1.58 -17.08
N LEU A 340 -1.34 2.01 -17.62
CA LEU A 340 -0.49 1.19 -18.47
C LEU A 340 0.69 0.57 -17.68
N VAL A 341 1.18 1.27 -16.65
CA VAL A 341 2.29 0.78 -15.82
C VAL A 341 1.80 0.45 -14.42
N SER A 342 1.64 -0.85 -14.15
CA SER A 342 1.16 -1.36 -12.86
C SER A 342 2.30 -1.51 -11.86
N SER A 343 2.50 -0.52 -10.99
CA SER A 343 3.70 -0.40 -10.16
C SER A 343 3.88 -1.55 -9.15
N ASN A 344 2.80 -2.05 -8.54
CA ASN A 344 2.90 -3.08 -7.50
C ASN A 344 3.01 -4.52 -8.05
N LEU A 345 2.92 -4.71 -9.36
CA LEU A 345 3.20 -5.99 -9.98
C LEU A 345 4.64 -6.46 -9.66
N GLU A 346 5.57 -5.52 -9.53
CA GLU A 346 6.95 -5.79 -9.13
C GLU A 346 7.03 -6.57 -7.80
N ARG A 347 6.17 -6.25 -6.82
CA ARG A 347 6.12 -6.98 -5.54
C ARG A 347 5.62 -8.42 -5.70
N LEU A 348 4.64 -8.64 -6.57
CA LEU A 348 4.18 -10.00 -6.86
C LEU A 348 5.29 -10.82 -7.52
N LEU A 349 5.93 -10.28 -8.55
CA LEU A 349 7.02 -10.95 -9.26
C LEU A 349 8.20 -11.27 -8.31
N PHE A 350 8.53 -10.36 -7.40
CA PHE A 350 9.55 -10.60 -6.38
C PHE A 350 9.18 -11.81 -5.49
N ASN A 351 7.95 -11.88 -5.00
CA ASN A 351 7.53 -13.02 -4.18
C ASN A 351 7.52 -14.34 -5.01
N LEU A 352 7.06 -14.30 -6.26
CA LEU A 352 7.02 -15.47 -7.13
C LEU A 352 8.40 -15.98 -7.55
N SER A 353 9.40 -15.06 -7.67
CA SER A 353 10.79 -15.44 -7.95
C SER A 353 11.53 -16.07 -6.75
N GLY A 354 10.84 -16.30 -5.63
CA GLY A 354 11.47 -16.75 -4.39
C GLY A 354 12.30 -15.67 -3.71
N ASN A 355 11.92 -14.40 -3.91
CA ASN A 355 12.58 -13.20 -3.38
C ASN A 355 13.96 -12.92 -4.04
N ASP A 356 14.12 -13.28 -5.31
CA ASP A 356 15.34 -12.99 -6.09
C ASP A 356 15.35 -11.52 -6.58
N GLY A 357 15.94 -10.64 -5.78
CA GLY A 357 16.07 -9.22 -6.10
C GLY A 357 16.94 -8.93 -7.33
N ALA A 358 17.92 -9.78 -7.64
CA ALA A 358 18.76 -9.60 -8.83
C ALA A 358 17.95 -9.88 -10.11
N GLN A 359 17.12 -10.92 -10.10
CA GLN A 359 16.22 -11.24 -11.20
C GLN A 359 15.24 -10.08 -11.42
N ILE A 360 14.60 -9.57 -10.35
CA ILE A 360 13.63 -8.46 -10.46
C ILE A 360 14.30 -7.18 -10.95
N LYS A 361 15.50 -6.86 -10.46
CA LYS A 361 16.27 -5.71 -10.95
C LYS A 361 16.49 -5.78 -12.47
N ASN A 362 16.88 -6.94 -12.98
CA ASN A 362 17.08 -7.15 -14.41
C ASN A 362 15.76 -7.00 -15.21
N LEU A 363 14.67 -7.60 -14.73
CA LEU A 363 13.35 -7.47 -15.35
C LEU A 363 12.88 -6.00 -15.41
N MET A 364 13.06 -5.25 -14.32
CA MET A 364 12.68 -3.83 -14.28
C MET A 364 13.56 -2.97 -15.16
N LYS A 365 14.85 -3.32 -15.33
CA LYS A 365 15.76 -2.65 -16.25
C LYS A 365 15.35 -2.90 -17.70
N SER A 366 15.12 -4.14 -18.10
CA SER A 366 14.65 -4.49 -19.45
C SER A 366 13.34 -3.75 -19.79
N ARG A 367 12.41 -3.65 -18.85
CA ARG A 367 11.18 -2.88 -19.01
C ARG A 367 11.42 -1.39 -19.29
N SER A 368 12.48 -0.80 -18.76
CA SER A 368 12.78 0.63 -18.95
C SER A 368 13.60 0.93 -20.21
N GLU A 369 14.37 -0.03 -20.69
CA GLU A 369 15.28 0.12 -21.85
C GLU A 369 14.65 -0.31 -23.17
N GLU A 370 13.70 -1.26 -23.11
CA GLU A 370 12.95 -1.76 -24.26
C GLU A 370 11.48 -1.40 -24.06
N HIS A 371 10.86 -0.79 -25.08
CA HIS A 371 9.40 -0.57 -25.09
C HIS A 371 8.60 -1.88 -25.04
N THR A 372 9.30 -3.03 -25.10
CA THR A 372 8.77 -4.39 -24.92
C THR A 372 9.72 -5.18 -24.05
N SER A 373 9.36 -5.46 -22.79
CA SER A 373 10.07 -6.49 -22.02
C SER A 373 9.28 -7.79 -22.08
N GLU A 374 9.86 -8.79 -22.74
CA GLU A 374 9.43 -10.19 -22.56
C GLU A 374 9.76 -10.60 -21.13
N LEU A 375 8.78 -10.49 -20.25
CA LEU A 375 8.82 -11.19 -18.98
C LEU A 375 8.49 -12.66 -19.31
N GLN A 376 9.51 -13.48 -19.57
CA GLN A 376 9.32 -14.93 -19.70
C GLN A 376 8.97 -15.49 -18.33
N SER A 377 7.69 -15.36 -17.97
CA SER A 377 7.16 -15.79 -16.68
C SER A 377 6.31 -17.05 -16.77
N HIS A 378 6.43 -17.82 -17.85
CA HIS A 378 5.68 -19.08 -17.99
C HIS A 378 5.87 -20.05 -16.81
N GLU A 379 7.00 -19.98 -16.10
CA GLU A 379 7.24 -20.75 -14.88
C GLU A 379 6.69 -20.12 -13.59
N LEU A 380 6.43 -18.81 -13.59
CA LEU A 380 6.04 -18.06 -12.37
C LEU A 380 4.51 -17.90 -12.21
N ILE A 381 3.73 -18.09 -13.26
CA ILE A 381 2.28 -17.78 -13.29
C ILE A 381 1.39 -19.02 -13.47
N SER A 382 1.94 -20.21 -13.69
CA SER A 382 1.18 -21.46 -13.84
C SER A 382 0.56 -21.96 -12.53
#